data_23a07d3683d420fdb1f12b8919bf35be
#
_entry.id   23a07d3683d420fdb1f12b8919bf35be
#
_cell.length_a   1.000
_cell.length_b   1.000
_cell.length_c   1.000
_cell.angle_alpha   90.00
_cell.angle_beta   90.00
_cell.angle_gamma   90.00
#
_symmetry.space_group_name_H-M   'P 1'
#
loop_
_entity.id
_entity.type
_entity.pdbx_description
1 polymer ?
#
loop_
_entity_poly.entity_id
_entity_poly.type
_entity_poly.pdbx_seq_one_letter_code
_entity_poly.pdbx_strand_id
1 'polypeptide(L)'
;MKVKEQVMRWVFAATAAFSIAAVALICVFLFLNGLPFFTKYDLGAFLSGTTWKPANNIFGILPMIVGSLYVTGGALLFGAPVGILAGIYLARFCPVRLRKIIEPMIGLMAGVPSIVYGFFGLTTLVPLIREMFMWGTANPDLKA
;
A
#
# COMPACT_ATOMS: atom_id res chain seq x y z
N MET A 1 -11.24 29.72 -31.15
CA MET A 1 -10.27 29.05 -30.26
C MET A 1 -10.47 29.40 -28.78
N LYS A 2 -10.75 30.64 -28.41
CA LYS A 2 -10.91 31.09 -26.99
C LYS A 2 -12.07 30.41 -26.21
N VAL A 3 -13.21 30.08 -26.87
CA VAL A 3 -14.37 29.49 -26.20
C VAL A 3 -14.07 28.04 -25.72
N LYS A 4 -13.41 27.23 -26.54
CA LYS A 4 -13.02 25.86 -26.14
C LYS A 4 -12.05 25.87 -24.95
N GLU A 5 -11.10 26.78 -24.96
CA GLU A 5 -10.14 26.92 -23.88
C GLU A 5 -10.80 27.34 -22.56
N GLN A 6 -11.78 28.23 -22.64
CA GLN A 6 -12.51 28.69 -21.48
C GLN A 6 -13.44 27.61 -20.90
N VAL A 7 -14.11 26.83 -21.76
CA VAL A 7 -14.90 25.66 -21.33
C VAL A 7 -14.03 24.61 -20.66
N MET A 8 -12.88 24.27 -21.26
CA MET A 8 -11.94 23.31 -20.67
C MET A 8 -11.43 23.78 -19.31
N ARG A 9 -11.12 25.08 -19.18
CA ARG A 9 -10.69 25.65 -17.90
C ARG A 9 -11.75 25.48 -16.80
N TRP A 10 -13.03 25.72 -17.12
CA TRP A 10 -14.13 25.54 -16.17
C TRP A 10 -14.37 24.08 -15.83
N VAL A 11 -14.27 23.18 -16.80
CA VAL A 11 -14.38 21.73 -16.57
C VAL A 11 -13.27 21.26 -15.62
N PHE A 12 -12.00 21.64 -15.88
CA PHE A 12 -10.91 21.28 -14.98
C PHE A 12 -11.03 21.92 -13.59
N ALA A 13 -11.48 23.16 -13.51
CA ALA A 13 -11.73 23.80 -12.22
C ALA A 13 -12.84 23.10 -11.42
N ALA A 14 -13.92 22.70 -12.09
CA ALA A 14 -15.03 22.00 -11.46
C ALA A 14 -14.61 20.60 -10.98
N THR A 15 -13.88 19.84 -11.80
CA THR A 15 -13.36 18.50 -11.40
C THR A 15 -12.36 18.61 -10.27
N ALA A 16 -11.49 19.61 -10.28
CA ALA A 16 -10.54 19.85 -9.20
C ALA A 16 -11.27 20.21 -7.88
N ALA A 17 -12.25 21.12 -7.95
CA ALA A 17 -13.05 21.50 -6.79
C ALA A 17 -13.83 20.30 -6.23
N PHE A 18 -14.41 19.47 -7.09
CA PHE A 18 -15.10 18.24 -6.69
C PHE A 18 -14.15 17.25 -5.99
N SER A 19 -12.95 17.05 -6.54
CA SER A 19 -11.91 16.19 -5.94
C SER A 19 -11.50 16.67 -4.54
N ILE A 20 -11.26 17.97 -4.39
CA ILE A 20 -10.90 18.57 -3.10
C ILE A 20 -12.06 18.42 -2.10
N ALA A 21 -13.30 18.68 -2.54
CA ALA A 21 -14.48 18.53 -1.69
C ALA A 21 -14.68 17.07 -1.23
N ALA A 22 -14.48 16.09 -2.14
CA ALA A 22 -14.57 14.68 -1.80
C ALA A 22 -13.53 14.25 -0.75
N VAL A 23 -12.27 14.67 -0.92
CA VAL A 23 -11.22 14.39 0.06
C VAL A 23 -11.50 15.07 1.39
N ALA A 24 -11.93 16.34 1.38
CA ALA A 24 -12.28 17.06 2.59
C ALA A 24 -13.44 16.38 3.34
N LEU A 25 -14.46 15.90 2.62
CA LEU A 25 -15.60 15.19 3.19
C LEU A 25 -15.16 13.87 3.84
N ILE A 26 -14.27 13.10 3.19
CA ILE A 26 -13.70 11.89 3.76
C ILE A 26 -12.92 12.21 5.04
N CYS A 27 -12.08 13.25 5.03
CA CYS A 27 -11.33 13.67 6.20
C CYS A 27 -12.27 14.03 7.36
N VAL A 28 -13.27 14.88 7.11
CA VAL A 28 -14.26 15.28 8.12
C VAL A 28 -14.99 14.05 8.68
N PHE A 29 -15.42 13.14 7.81
CA PHE A 29 -16.09 11.91 8.23
C PHE A 29 -15.20 11.04 9.12
N LEU A 30 -13.93 10.87 8.76
CA LEU A 30 -12.98 10.10 9.56
C LEU A 30 -12.73 10.76 10.92
N PHE A 31 -12.56 12.08 10.96
CA PHE A 31 -12.38 12.79 12.23
C PHE A 31 -13.61 12.70 13.13
N LEU A 32 -14.79 12.93 12.59
CA LEU A 32 -16.03 12.89 13.39
C LEU A 32 -16.30 11.50 13.97
N ASN A 33 -15.95 10.43 13.26
CA ASN A 33 -16.13 9.05 13.73
C ASN A 33 -14.94 8.54 14.56
N GLY A 34 -13.73 9.04 14.31
CA GLY A 34 -12.51 8.62 15.01
C GLY A 34 -12.30 9.32 16.35
N LEU A 35 -12.59 10.61 16.44
CA LEU A 35 -12.39 11.37 17.70
C LEU A 35 -13.11 10.75 18.93
N PRO A 36 -14.39 10.33 18.83
CA PRO A 36 -15.09 9.75 19.97
C PRO A 36 -14.45 8.45 20.48
N PHE A 37 -13.68 7.75 19.65
CA PHE A 37 -12.95 6.57 20.08
C PHE A 37 -11.88 6.95 21.11
N PHE A 38 -11.11 8.00 20.87
CA PHE A 38 -10.04 8.44 21.76
C PHE A 38 -10.51 9.05 23.08
N THR A 39 -11.77 9.44 23.16
CA THR A 39 -12.38 9.89 24.44
C THR A 39 -12.88 8.74 25.29
N LYS A 40 -13.13 7.56 24.67
CA LYS A 40 -13.66 6.36 25.37
C LYS A 40 -12.59 5.35 25.75
N TYR A 41 -11.48 5.31 25.01
CA TYR A 41 -10.42 4.34 25.19
C TYR A 41 -9.09 5.02 25.49
N ASP A 42 -8.33 4.42 26.40
CA ASP A 42 -6.99 4.94 26.73
C ASP A 42 -6.03 4.74 25.55
N LEU A 43 -5.42 5.84 25.10
CA LEU A 43 -4.43 5.87 24.03
C LEU A 43 -3.22 5.00 24.32
N GLY A 44 -2.80 4.93 25.59
CA GLY A 44 -1.68 4.10 26.01
C GLY A 44 -1.98 2.62 25.81
N ALA A 45 -3.14 2.16 26.28
CA ALA A 45 -3.59 0.79 26.10
C ALA A 45 -3.85 0.43 24.64
N PHE A 46 -4.33 1.38 23.83
CA PHE A 46 -4.53 1.22 22.39
C PHE A 46 -3.22 1.01 21.63
N LEU A 47 -2.21 1.84 21.89
CA LEU A 47 -0.92 1.77 21.19
C LEU A 47 -0.06 0.58 21.64
N SER A 48 -0.09 0.23 22.93
CA SER A 48 0.72 -0.85 23.50
C SER A 48 0.01 -2.21 23.53
N GLY A 49 -1.30 -2.23 23.27
CA GLY A 49 -2.08 -3.46 23.28
C GLY A 49 -1.63 -4.45 22.20
N THR A 50 -1.48 -5.71 22.56
CA THR A 50 -1.03 -6.80 21.69
C THR A 50 -2.18 -7.60 21.08
N THR A 51 -3.41 -7.35 21.50
CA THR A 51 -4.58 -8.13 21.08
C THR A 51 -5.60 -7.25 20.40
N TRP A 52 -6.02 -7.65 19.20
CA TRP A 52 -7.07 -7.01 18.43
C TRP A 52 -8.32 -7.89 18.42
N LYS A 53 -9.30 -7.57 19.25
CA LYS A 53 -10.60 -8.26 19.33
C LYS A 53 -11.72 -7.23 19.47
N PRO A 54 -12.19 -6.61 18.38
CA PRO A 54 -13.23 -5.58 18.41
C PRO A 54 -14.56 -6.06 19.04
N ALA A 55 -14.88 -7.35 18.85
CA ALA A 55 -16.07 -7.97 19.45
C ALA A 55 -16.08 -7.92 20.99
N ASN A 56 -14.91 -7.87 21.61
CA ASN A 56 -14.73 -7.82 23.06
C ASN A 56 -14.28 -6.42 23.53
N ASN A 57 -14.38 -5.39 22.69
CA ASN A 57 -13.88 -4.03 22.94
C ASN A 57 -12.39 -3.97 23.32
N ILE A 58 -11.58 -4.90 22.82
CA ILE A 58 -10.13 -4.91 23.01
C ILE A 58 -9.49 -4.42 21.70
N PHE A 59 -8.84 -3.27 21.77
CA PHE A 59 -8.23 -2.61 20.62
C PHE A 59 -6.73 -2.40 20.88
N GLY A 60 -5.89 -3.34 20.44
CA GLY A 60 -4.44 -3.22 20.53
C GLY A 60 -3.83 -3.22 19.13
N ILE A 61 -3.16 -2.14 18.73
CA ILE A 61 -2.59 -1.99 17.38
C ILE A 61 -1.09 -2.31 17.30
N LEU A 62 -0.44 -2.61 18.41
CA LEU A 62 1.00 -2.88 18.44
C LEU A 62 1.45 -3.96 17.43
N PRO A 63 0.76 -5.11 17.29
CA PRO A 63 1.15 -6.12 16.32
C PRO A 63 1.05 -5.63 14.87
N MET A 64 0.09 -4.75 14.56
CA MET A 64 -0.08 -4.17 13.24
C MET A 64 1.05 -3.18 12.92
N ILE A 65 1.43 -2.34 13.90
CA ILE A 65 2.56 -1.41 13.75
C ILE A 65 3.85 -2.18 13.54
N VAL A 66 4.16 -3.13 14.42
CA VAL A 66 5.38 -3.94 14.34
C VAL A 66 5.40 -4.74 13.05
N GLY A 67 4.29 -5.38 12.66
CA GLY A 67 4.16 -6.12 11.42
C GLY A 67 4.43 -5.24 10.19
N SER A 68 3.87 -4.02 10.15
CA SER A 68 4.12 -3.09 9.04
C SER A 68 5.58 -2.64 8.97
N LEU A 69 6.23 -2.44 10.11
CA LEU A 69 7.66 -2.12 10.15
C LEU A 69 8.53 -3.26 9.63
N TYR A 70 8.24 -4.50 10.02
CA TYR A 70 8.95 -5.68 9.51
C TYR A 70 8.78 -5.84 7.99
N VAL A 71 7.56 -5.74 7.49
CA VAL A 71 7.27 -5.85 6.05
C VAL A 71 7.95 -4.72 5.27
N THR A 72 7.85 -3.48 5.75
CA THR A 72 8.48 -2.32 5.11
C THR A 72 10.00 -2.41 5.16
N GLY A 73 10.57 -2.78 6.31
CA GLY A 73 12.02 -2.97 6.46
C GLY A 73 12.54 -4.07 5.53
N GLY A 74 11.85 -5.20 5.45
CA GLY A 74 12.20 -6.29 4.54
C GLY A 74 12.09 -5.87 3.06
N ALA A 75 10.99 -5.19 2.70
CA ALA A 75 10.80 -4.68 1.35
C ALA A 75 11.89 -3.69 0.93
N LEU A 76 12.29 -2.78 1.81
CA LEU A 76 13.38 -1.84 1.55
C LEU A 76 14.74 -2.53 1.47
N LEU A 77 15.02 -3.49 2.35
CA LEU A 77 16.30 -4.19 2.38
C LEU A 77 16.59 -4.93 1.07
N PHE A 78 15.57 -5.56 0.48
CA PHE A 78 15.71 -6.30 -0.78
C PHE A 78 15.34 -5.47 -2.00
N GLY A 79 14.29 -4.67 -1.92
CA GLY A 79 13.77 -3.91 -3.06
C GLY A 79 14.63 -2.71 -3.44
N ALA A 80 15.15 -1.96 -2.47
CA ALA A 80 15.95 -0.78 -2.76
C ALA A 80 17.27 -1.10 -3.48
N PRO A 81 18.09 -2.08 -3.04
CA PRO A 81 19.31 -2.44 -3.78
C PRO A 81 19.01 -2.90 -5.20
N VAL A 82 18.01 -3.77 -5.39
CA VAL A 82 17.63 -4.27 -6.71
C VAL A 82 17.13 -3.12 -7.60
N GLY A 83 16.28 -2.24 -7.08
CA GLY A 83 15.77 -1.09 -7.80
C GLY A 83 16.86 -0.11 -8.22
N ILE A 84 17.80 0.19 -7.31
CA ILE A 84 18.94 1.08 -7.59
C ILE A 84 19.84 0.47 -8.68
N LEU A 85 20.20 -0.80 -8.54
CA LEU A 85 21.06 -1.49 -9.52
C LEU A 85 20.37 -1.59 -10.89
N ALA A 86 19.09 -1.90 -10.93
CA ALA A 86 18.31 -1.90 -12.17
C ALA A 86 18.23 -0.52 -12.80
N GLY A 87 18.04 0.54 -12.02
CA GLY A 87 18.03 1.92 -12.48
C GLY A 87 19.38 2.35 -13.08
N ILE A 88 20.47 2.03 -12.40
CA ILE A 88 21.83 2.30 -12.89
C ILE A 88 22.11 1.53 -14.21
N TYR A 89 21.71 0.25 -14.25
CA TYR A 89 21.86 -0.56 -15.45
C TYR A 89 21.10 0.04 -16.63
N LEU A 90 19.83 0.40 -16.44
CA LEU A 90 19.03 1.02 -17.51
C LEU A 90 19.59 2.37 -17.98
N ALA A 91 20.11 3.17 -17.05
CA ALA A 91 20.60 4.51 -17.36
C ALA A 91 21.96 4.49 -18.08
N ARG A 92 22.85 3.55 -17.73
CA ARG A 92 24.26 3.59 -18.17
C ARG A 92 24.66 2.44 -19.10
N PHE A 93 24.14 1.25 -18.90
CA PHE A 93 24.63 0.02 -19.53
C PHE A 93 23.64 -0.61 -20.51
N CYS A 94 22.35 -0.26 -20.43
CA CYS A 94 21.32 -0.88 -21.25
C CYS A 94 21.41 -0.41 -22.73
N PRO A 95 21.47 -1.35 -23.68
CA PRO A 95 21.44 -1.00 -25.11
C PRO A 95 20.11 -0.32 -25.47
N VAL A 96 20.17 0.67 -26.36
CA VAL A 96 19.01 1.53 -26.72
C VAL A 96 17.79 0.71 -27.17
N ARG A 97 18.00 -0.42 -27.83
CA ARG A 97 16.91 -1.30 -28.30
C ARG A 97 16.13 -1.91 -27.12
N LEU A 98 16.85 -2.40 -26.13
CA LEU A 98 16.26 -3.03 -24.94
C LEU A 98 15.63 -1.99 -24.02
N ARG A 99 16.27 -0.84 -23.87
CA ARG A 99 15.73 0.28 -23.08
C ARG A 99 14.38 0.76 -23.58
N LYS A 100 14.19 0.87 -24.92
CA LYS A 100 12.91 1.26 -25.54
C LYS A 100 11.76 0.31 -25.23
N ILE A 101 12.04 -0.93 -24.87
CA ILE A 101 11.03 -1.92 -24.49
C ILE A 101 10.78 -1.90 -22.97
N ILE A 102 11.86 -1.89 -22.18
CA ILE A 102 11.78 -2.01 -20.72
C ILE A 102 11.20 -0.73 -20.09
N GLU A 103 11.59 0.45 -20.60
CA GLU A 103 11.16 1.74 -20.03
C GLU A 103 9.63 1.93 -20.03
N PRO A 104 8.89 1.64 -21.11
CA PRO A 104 7.43 1.65 -21.10
C PRO A 104 6.82 0.58 -20.20
N MET A 105 7.43 -0.60 -20.09
CA MET A 105 6.94 -1.67 -19.21
C MET A 105 7.03 -1.26 -17.74
N ILE A 106 8.13 -0.66 -17.31
CA ILE A 106 8.28 -0.11 -15.94
C ILE A 106 7.25 1.01 -15.72
N GLY A 107 7.04 1.88 -16.71
CA GLY A 107 6.02 2.93 -16.63
C GLY A 107 4.60 2.37 -16.46
N LEU A 108 4.27 1.29 -17.15
CA LEU A 108 2.99 0.61 -16.97
C LEU A 108 2.86 -0.02 -15.58
N MET A 109 3.91 -0.67 -15.10
CA MET A 109 3.92 -1.23 -13.74
C MET A 109 3.78 -0.14 -12.66
N ALA A 110 4.42 1.01 -12.84
CA ALA A 110 4.29 2.15 -11.92
C ALA A 110 2.87 2.75 -11.92
N GLY A 111 2.11 2.59 -13.01
CA GLY A 111 0.72 3.03 -13.12
C GLY A 111 -0.28 2.15 -12.37
N VAL A 112 0.09 0.93 -11.98
CA VAL A 112 -0.80 0.03 -11.24
C VAL A 112 -0.83 0.45 -9.76
N PRO A 113 -2.02 0.68 -9.16
CA PRO A 113 -2.13 1.01 -7.74
C PRO A 113 -1.47 -0.04 -6.85
N SER A 114 -0.67 0.39 -5.88
CA SER A 114 0.08 -0.50 -4.97
C SER A 114 -0.81 -1.49 -4.21
N ILE A 115 -2.07 -1.12 -3.98
CA ILE A 115 -3.06 -2.00 -3.33
C ILE A 115 -3.34 -3.27 -4.15
N VAL A 116 -3.28 -3.19 -5.49
CA VAL A 116 -3.48 -4.35 -6.38
C VAL A 116 -2.32 -5.34 -6.19
N TYR A 117 -1.07 -4.85 -6.15
CA TYR A 117 0.09 -5.69 -5.85
C TYR A 117 0.03 -6.31 -4.46
N GLY A 118 -0.39 -5.53 -3.46
CA GLY A 118 -0.58 -6.01 -2.09
C GLY A 118 -1.66 -7.10 -2.00
N PHE A 119 -2.78 -6.91 -2.66
CA PHE A 119 -3.86 -7.90 -2.71
C PHE A 119 -3.43 -9.18 -3.43
N PHE A 120 -2.76 -9.07 -4.58
CA PHE A 120 -2.18 -10.22 -5.29
C PHE A 120 -1.15 -10.97 -4.42
N GLY A 121 -0.28 -10.23 -3.73
CA GLY A 121 0.67 -10.81 -2.78
C GLY A 121 -0.03 -11.61 -1.70
N LEU A 122 -1.07 -11.05 -1.09
CA LEU A 122 -1.81 -11.68 0.00
C LEU A 122 -2.57 -12.94 -0.48
N THR A 123 -3.19 -12.89 -1.65
CA THR A 123 -4.07 -13.98 -2.13
C THR A 123 -3.31 -15.08 -2.86
N THR A 124 -2.17 -14.77 -3.46
CA THR A 124 -1.43 -15.72 -4.31
C THR A 124 -0.06 -16.06 -3.74
N LEU A 125 0.76 -15.06 -3.42
CA LEU A 125 2.14 -15.31 -2.98
C LEU A 125 2.22 -15.88 -1.56
N VAL A 126 1.40 -15.37 -0.64
CA VAL A 126 1.43 -15.85 0.76
C VAL A 126 1.03 -17.33 0.85
N PRO A 127 -0.07 -17.81 0.24
CA PRO A 127 -0.40 -19.24 0.23
C PRO A 127 0.68 -20.09 -0.44
N LEU A 128 1.22 -19.63 -1.58
CA LEU A 128 2.26 -20.36 -2.31
C LEU A 128 3.53 -20.53 -1.46
N ILE A 129 4.00 -19.45 -0.82
CA ILE A 129 5.16 -19.49 0.06
C ILE A 129 4.87 -20.40 1.27
N ARG A 130 3.67 -20.29 1.84
CA ARG A 130 3.25 -21.14 2.96
C ARG A 130 3.30 -22.61 2.59
N GLU A 131 2.77 -22.99 1.43
CA GLU A 131 2.83 -24.38 0.95
C GLU A 131 4.26 -24.86 0.73
N MET A 132 5.13 -24.02 0.15
CA MET A 132 6.54 -24.36 -0.04
C MET A 132 7.27 -24.59 1.29
N PHE A 133 7.02 -23.77 2.29
CA PHE A 133 7.60 -23.92 3.62
C PHE A 133 7.01 -25.11 4.40
N MET A 134 5.71 -25.38 4.23
CA MET A 134 5.06 -26.51 4.89
C MET A 134 5.42 -27.86 4.27
N TRP A 135 5.80 -27.89 2.99
CA TRP A 135 6.29 -29.12 2.33
C TRP A 135 7.71 -29.50 2.83
N GLY A 136 8.49 -28.51 3.30
CA GLY A 136 9.81 -28.73 3.91
C GLY A 136 9.79 -29.10 5.39
N THR A 137 8.70 -28.81 6.11
CA THR A 137 8.49 -29.17 7.50
C THR A 137 7.33 -30.16 7.58
N ALA A 138 7.66 -31.46 7.66
CA ALA A 138 6.67 -32.55 7.80
C ALA A 138 5.95 -32.51 9.18
N ASN A 139 5.31 -31.40 9.51
CA ASN A 139 4.48 -31.24 10.70
C ASN A 139 3.00 -31.19 10.28
N PRO A 140 2.22 -32.25 10.55
CA PRO A 140 0.80 -32.31 10.20
C PRO A 140 -0.09 -31.34 11.02
N ASP A 141 0.41 -30.77 12.11
CA ASP A 141 -0.37 -29.97 13.06
C ASP A 141 -0.61 -28.49 12.64
N LEU A 142 -0.03 -28.05 11.51
CA LEU A 142 -0.21 -26.70 10.99
C LEU A 142 -1.30 -26.56 9.92
N LYS A 143 -2.13 -27.59 9.74
CA LYS A 143 -3.27 -27.59 8.79
C LYS A 143 -4.59 -27.10 9.37
N ALA A 144 -4.59 -26.54 10.57
CA ALA A 144 -5.78 -25.96 11.21
C ALA A 144 -5.86 -24.44 11.01
#